data_86cefc12890675ec08c484df99a287b3
#
_entry.id   86cefc12890675ec08c484df99a287b3
#
_cell.length_a   1.000
_cell.length_b   1.000
_cell.length_c   1.000
_cell.angle_alpha   90.00
_cell.angle_beta   90.00
_cell.angle_gamma   90.00
#
_symmetry.space_group_name_H-M   'P 1'
#
loop_
_entity.id
_entity.type
_entity.pdbx_description
1 polymer ?
#
loop_
_entity_poly.entity_id
_entity_poly.type
_entity_poly.pdbx_seq_one_letter_code
_entity_poly.pdbx_strand_id
1 'polypeptide(L)'
;MNNVSAENRMMESGHSEELQGQITSYILELKQEEAPPPYPFEKEHVLLQCVARKDRDGARRLLNELLGAILFVDGGDMELVKSRLYELLVLISRTAIENGADAEHTMRLSHEYRYRIGAFTTIDSLCLWLAGVVNHFMDDLFRFSDAKHANIIHRCTQYISANYKERITLEDTARMVYLSPAYLSRIFKQETGVTFNEYLNRVRVNKAKELLRRRELRMTDISLAVGYEDQSYFTKVFKRVAGMLPREYREKILVSRKD
;
A
#
# COMPACT_ATOMS: atom_id res chain seq x y z
N MET A 1 -15.54 3.03 30.44
CA MET A 1 -14.84 2.36 29.35
C MET A 1 -15.71 1.41 28.50
N ASN A 2 -17.04 1.37 28.70
CA ASN A 2 -17.92 0.39 28.00
C ASN A 2 -18.80 0.94 26.88
N ASN A 3 -18.72 2.24 26.52
CA ASN A 3 -19.62 2.82 25.50
C ASN A 3 -19.05 2.75 24.06
N VAL A 4 -17.73 2.82 23.89
CA VAL A 4 -17.08 2.78 22.56
C VAL A 4 -17.19 1.39 21.90
N SER A 5 -17.27 0.34 22.73
CA SER A 5 -17.42 -1.05 22.25
C SER A 5 -18.84 -1.38 21.78
N ALA A 6 -19.85 -0.67 22.28
CA ALA A 6 -21.26 -0.86 21.90
C ALA A 6 -21.59 -0.07 20.61
N GLU A 7 -21.06 1.13 20.45
CA GLU A 7 -21.23 1.94 19.24
C GLU A 7 -20.51 1.32 18.03
N ASN A 8 -19.30 0.76 18.21
CA ASN A 8 -18.63 0.01 17.13
C ASN A 8 -19.42 -1.24 16.71
N ARG A 9 -20.02 -1.99 17.65
CA ARG A 9 -20.88 -3.15 17.29
C ARG A 9 -22.17 -2.75 16.58
N MET A 10 -22.75 -1.60 16.91
CA MET A 10 -23.93 -1.09 16.21
C MET A 10 -23.60 -0.57 14.79
N MET A 11 -22.45 0.07 14.59
CA MET A 11 -21.98 0.46 13.25
C MET A 11 -21.65 -0.75 12.38
N GLU A 12 -21.00 -1.79 12.94
CA GLU A 12 -20.73 -3.05 12.24
C GLU A 12 -22.02 -3.79 11.87
N SER A 13 -23.04 -3.79 12.72
CA SER A 13 -24.36 -4.37 12.45
C SER A 13 -25.11 -3.62 11.34
N GLY A 14 -25.12 -2.29 11.35
CA GLY A 14 -25.78 -1.49 10.32
C GLY A 14 -25.15 -1.65 8.93
N HIS A 15 -23.82 -1.74 8.84
CA HIS A 15 -23.13 -2.00 7.57
C HIS A 15 -23.37 -3.42 7.04
N SER A 16 -23.51 -4.40 7.93
CA SER A 16 -23.83 -5.77 7.55
C SER A 16 -25.24 -5.91 6.99
N GLU A 17 -26.22 -5.19 7.56
CA GLU A 17 -27.61 -5.17 7.08
C GLU A 17 -27.74 -4.44 5.74
N GLU A 18 -27.01 -3.34 5.55
CA GLU A 18 -26.99 -2.60 4.28
C GLU A 18 -26.36 -3.41 3.14
N LEU A 19 -25.30 -4.16 3.44
CA LEU A 19 -24.66 -5.08 2.49
C LEU A 19 -25.57 -6.29 2.15
N GLN A 20 -26.23 -6.85 3.15
CA GLN A 20 -27.26 -7.89 2.92
C GLN A 20 -28.40 -7.36 2.05
N GLY A 21 -28.81 -6.10 2.26
CA GLY A 21 -29.82 -5.46 1.43
C GLY A 21 -29.37 -5.28 -0.02
N GLN A 22 -28.14 -4.84 -0.26
CA GLN A 22 -27.59 -4.64 -1.60
C GLN A 22 -27.41 -5.96 -2.36
N ILE A 23 -26.87 -7.00 -1.69
CA ILE A 23 -26.75 -8.34 -2.27
C ILE A 23 -28.14 -8.90 -2.58
N THR A 24 -29.09 -8.77 -1.65
CA THR A 24 -30.47 -9.27 -1.84
C THR A 24 -31.20 -8.51 -2.96
N SER A 25 -31.02 -7.20 -3.08
CA SER A 25 -31.62 -6.40 -4.19
C SER A 25 -31.05 -6.81 -5.53
N TYR A 26 -29.73 -6.97 -5.63
CA TYR A 26 -29.08 -7.44 -6.86
C TYR A 26 -29.53 -8.85 -7.25
N ILE A 27 -29.73 -9.70 -6.26
CA ILE A 27 -30.33 -11.04 -6.42
C ILE A 27 -31.74 -10.99 -7.02
N LEU A 28 -32.58 -10.09 -6.51
CA LEU A 28 -33.97 -9.94 -6.98
C LEU A 28 -34.03 -9.38 -8.41
N GLU A 29 -33.13 -8.48 -8.74
CA GLU A 29 -33.01 -7.93 -10.10
C GLU A 29 -32.57 -9.00 -11.10
N LEU A 30 -31.56 -9.84 -10.76
CA LEU A 30 -31.08 -10.92 -11.63
C LEU A 30 -32.12 -12.06 -11.82
N LYS A 31 -33.01 -12.30 -10.84
CA LYS A 31 -34.08 -13.30 -10.98
C LYS A 31 -35.20 -12.88 -11.93
N GLN A 32 -35.24 -11.63 -12.36
CA GLN A 32 -36.25 -11.11 -13.31
C GLN A 32 -35.80 -11.19 -14.77
N GLU A 33 -34.53 -11.47 -15.04
CA GLU A 33 -34.00 -11.65 -16.40
C GLU A 33 -34.11 -13.12 -16.85
N GLU A 34 -34.55 -13.35 -18.09
CA GLU A 34 -34.75 -14.69 -18.65
C GLU A 34 -33.47 -15.52 -18.82
N ALA A 35 -32.27 -14.88 -18.75
CA ALA A 35 -30.98 -15.55 -18.70
C ALA A 35 -30.02 -14.76 -17.79
N PRO A 36 -29.26 -15.41 -16.91
CA PRO A 36 -28.28 -14.74 -16.08
C PRO A 36 -27.20 -14.07 -16.95
N PRO A 37 -26.80 -12.83 -16.64
CA PRO A 37 -25.74 -12.16 -17.38
C PRO A 37 -24.44 -12.95 -17.30
N PRO A 38 -23.58 -12.94 -18.35
CA PRO A 38 -22.30 -13.62 -18.31
C PRO A 38 -21.39 -13.04 -17.19
N TYR A 39 -20.51 -13.88 -16.64
CA TYR A 39 -19.57 -13.45 -15.61
C TYR A 39 -18.76 -12.22 -16.06
N PRO A 40 -18.72 -11.14 -15.28
CA PRO A 40 -18.16 -9.86 -15.71
C PRO A 40 -16.63 -9.81 -15.55
N PHE A 41 -15.87 -10.46 -16.42
CA PHE A 41 -14.39 -10.50 -16.43
C PHE A 41 -13.75 -9.12 -16.42
N GLU A 42 -14.40 -8.11 -17.03
CA GLU A 42 -13.89 -6.72 -17.02
C GLU A 42 -13.86 -6.16 -15.61
N LYS A 43 -14.85 -6.44 -14.78
CA LYS A 43 -14.89 -5.99 -13.37
C LYS A 43 -13.83 -6.69 -12.54
N GLU A 44 -13.50 -7.94 -12.83
CA GLU A 44 -12.41 -8.67 -12.19
C GLU A 44 -11.08 -7.94 -12.43
N HIS A 45 -10.79 -7.56 -13.67
CA HIS A 45 -9.58 -6.80 -14.00
C HIS A 45 -9.51 -5.46 -13.26
N VAL A 46 -10.62 -4.73 -13.16
CA VAL A 46 -10.69 -3.46 -12.41
C VAL A 46 -10.52 -3.70 -10.90
N LEU A 47 -11.09 -4.78 -10.35
CA LEU A 47 -10.86 -5.18 -8.95
C LEU A 47 -9.37 -5.38 -8.66
N LEU A 48 -8.66 -6.12 -9.51
CA LEU A 48 -7.23 -6.35 -9.34
C LEU A 48 -6.42 -5.05 -9.42
N GLN A 49 -6.83 -4.09 -10.27
CA GLN A 49 -6.22 -2.75 -10.28
C GLN A 49 -6.47 -1.98 -8.98
N CYS A 50 -7.67 -2.06 -8.40
CA CYS A 50 -7.97 -1.45 -7.10
C CYS A 50 -7.10 -2.07 -5.99
N VAL A 51 -6.96 -3.40 -5.96
CA VAL A 51 -6.06 -4.10 -5.02
C VAL A 51 -4.62 -3.62 -5.20
N ALA A 52 -4.13 -3.54 -6.43
CA ALA A 52 -2.77 -3.09 -6.74
C ALA A 52 -2.50 -1.64 -6.29
N ARG A 53 -3.52 -0.77 -6.38
CA ARG A 53 -3.44 0.65 -6.00
C ARG A 53 -3.79 0.91 -4.53
N LYS A 54 -4.20 -0.13 -3.79
CA LYS A 54 -4.70 -0.05 -2.41
C LYS A 54 -5.97 0.82 -2.28
N ASP A 55 -6.78 0.86 -3.32
CA ASP A 55 -8.11 1.45 -3.29
C ASP A 55 -9.08 0.47 -2.61
N ARG A 56 -9.20 0.62 -1.28
CA ARG A 56 -9.99 -0.27 -0.40
C ARG A 56 -11.46 -0.25 -0.76
N ASP A 57 -12.01 0.94 -0.95
CA ASP A 57 -13.44 1.12 -1.19
C ASP A 57 -13.83 0.64 -2.59
N GLY A 58 -13.02 0.95 -3.60
CA GLY A 58 -13.18 0.43 -4.95
C GLY A 58 -13.08 -1.11 -5.01
N ALA A 59 -12.06 -1.68 -4.35
CA ALA A 59 -11.88 -3.12 -4.29
C ALA A 59 -13.05 -3.83 -3.59
N ARG A 60 -13.50 -3.30 -2.45
CA ARG A 60 -14.64 -3.85 -1.69
C ARG A 60 -15.93 -3.84 -2.51
N ARG A 61 -16.25 -2.74 -3.14
CA ARG A 61 -17.45 -2.59 -3.99
C ARG A 61 -17.44 -3.58 -5.15
N LEU A 62 -16.34 -3.65 -5.90
CA LEU A 62 -16.20 -4.55 -7.03
C LEU A 62 -16.19 -6.03 -6.62
N LEU A 63 -15.59 -6.35 -5.48
CA LEU A 63 -15.63 -7.72 -4.95
C LEU A 63 -17.06 -8.13 -4.62
N ASN A 64 -17.87 -7.27 -4.01
CA ASN A 64 -19.28 -7.56 -3.73
C ASN A 64 -20.08 -7.80 -5.02
N GLU A 65 -19.86 -6.97 -6.06
CA GLU A 65 -20.51 -7.17 -7.36
C GLU A 65 -20.13 -8.49 -8.03
N LEU A 66 -18.85 -8.87 -7.97
CA LEU A 66 -18.37 -10.14 -8.53
C LEU A 66 -18.88 -11.34 -7.73
N LEU A 67 -18.93 -11.26 -6.41
CA LEU A 67 -19.52 -12.30 -5.58
C LEU A 67 -21.01 -12.50 -5.90
N GLY A 68 -21.74 -11.41 -6.08
CA GLY A 68 -23.12 -11.47 -6.55
C GLY A 68 -23.23 -12.22 -7.89
N ALA A 69 -22.41 -11.86 -8.88
CA ALA A 69 -22.40 -12.53 -10.18
C ALA A 69 -22.06 -14.04 -10.06
N ILE A 70 -21.03 -14.41 -9.30
CA ILE A 70 -20.65 -15.82 -9.09
C ILE A 70 -21.81 -16.64 -8.50
N LEU A 71 -22.50 -16.08 -7.50
CA LEU A 71 -23.56 -16.79 -6.80
C LEU A 71 -24.82 -17.02 -7.66
N PHE A 72 -24.99 -16.25 -8.74
CA PHE A 72 -26.22 -16.28 -9.57
C PHE A 72 -26.02 -16.79 -11.00
N VAL A 73 -24.85 -16.60 -11.62
CA VAL A 73 -24.60 -16.96 -13.02
C VAL A 73 -24.59 -18.47 -13.24
N ASP A 74 -24.12 -19.24 -12.27
CA ASP A 74 -23.85 -20.67 -12.42
C ASP A 74 -25.07 -21.57 -12.07
N GLY A 75 -26.29 -21.02 -12.07
CA GLY A 75 -27.54 -21.78 -11.93
C GLY A 75 -27.68 -22.56 -10.62
N GLY A 76 -26.88 -22.24 -9.62
CA GLY A 76 -26.90 -22.91 -8.32
C GLY A 76 -25.98 -24.12 -8.21
N ASP A 77 -25.11 -24.37 -9.19
CA ASP A 77 -24.09 -25.44 -9.08
C ASP A 77 -23.02 -25.03 -8.04
N MET A 78 -23.09 -25.71 -6.90
CA MET A 78 -22.18 -25.41 -5.76
C MET A 78 -20.70 -25.62 -6.12
N GLU A 79 -20.35 -26.60 -6.92
CA GLU A 79 -18.96 -26.88 -7.27
C GLU A 79 -18.42 -25.83 -8.25
N LEU A 80 -19.25 -25.36 -9.16
CA LEU A 80 -18.90 -24.27 -10.07
C LEU A 80 -18.74 -22.94 -9.32
N VAL A 81 -19.65 -22.62 -8.40
CA VAL A 81 -19.56 -21.45 -7.51
C VAL A 81 -18.26 -21.49 -6.69
N LYS A 82 -17.94 -22.62 -6.04
CA LYS A 82 -16.70 -22.78 -5.29
C LYS A 82 -15.46 -22.60 -6.17
N SER A 83 -15.46 -23.17 -7.37
CA SER A 83 -14.35 -23.03 -8.32
C SER A 83 -14.08 -21.56 -8.65
N ARG A 84 -15.11 -20.80 -8.96
CA ARG A 84 -15.02 -19.36 -9.24
C ARG A 84 -14.52 -18.55 -8.03
N LEU A 85 -15.00 -18.87 -6.84
CA LEU A 85 -14.52 -18.22 -5.61
C LEU A 85 -13.03 -18.51 -5.36
N TYR A 86 -12.58 -19.73 -5.63
CA TYR A 86 -11.15 -20.09 -5.51
C TYR A 86 -10.29 -19.34 -6.52
N GLU A 87 -10.71 -19.23 -7.76
CA GLU A 87 -10.01 -18.46 -8.80
C GLU A 87 -9.86 -17.00 -8.37
N LEU A 88 -10.96 -16.38 -7.98
CA LEU A 88 -10.96 -14.98 -7.54
C LEU A 88 -10.07 -14.76 -6.30
N LEU A 89 -10.13 -15.64 -5.31
CA LEU A 89 -9.29 -15.60 -4.11
C LEU A 89 -7.80 -15.69 -4.46
N VAL A 90 -7.42 -16.56 -5.40
CA VAL A 90 -6.03 -16.70 -5.86
C VAL A 90 -5.57 -15.43 -6.59
N LEU A 91 -6.39 -14.88 -7.48
CA LEU A 91 -6.05 -13.67 -8.23
C LEU A 91 -5.84 -12.47 -7.31
N ILE A 92 -6.74 -12.23 -6.37
CA ILE A 92 -6.63 -11.15 -5.38
C ILE A 92 -5.37 -11.35 -4.53
N SER A 93 -5.15 -12.55 -4.01
CA SER A 93 -4.00 -12.85 -3.15
C SER A 93 -2.66 -12.64 -3.89
N ARG A 94 -2.55 -13.10 -5.13
CA ARG A 94 -1.37 -12.87 -5.97
C ARG A 94 -1.13 -11.40 -6.23
N THR A 95 -2.15 -10.69 -6.67
CA THR A 95 -2.07 -9.24 -6.92
C THR A 95 -1.64 -8.48 -5.66
N ALA A 96 -2.17 -8.85 -4.50
CA ALA A 96 -1.76 -8.24 -3.24
C ALA A 96 -0.28 -8.49 -2.93
N ILE A 97 0.20 -9.74 -3.08
CA ILE A 97 1.62 -10.10 -2.84
C ILE A 97 2.54 -9.36 -3.82
N GLU A 98 2.22 -9.33 -5.10
CA GLU A 98 2.98 -8.58 -6.12
C GLU A 98 3.03 -7.08 -5.83
N ASN A 99 2.02 -6.56 -5.14
CA ASN A 99 1.94 -5.17 -4.72
C ASN A 99 2.31 -4.96 -3.24
N GLY A 100 2.97 -5.95 -2.60
CA GLY A 100 3.70 -5.82 -1.36
C GLY A 100 2.99 -6.25 -0.10
N ALA A 101 1.89 -6.96 -0.22
CA ALA A 101 1.34 -7.68 0.92
C ALA A 101 2.35 -8.74 1.44
N ASP A 102 2.26 -9.08 2.70
CA ASP A 102 3.07 -10.15 3.26
C ASP A 102 2.68 -11.50 2.65
N ALA A 103 3.61 -12.13 1.94
CA ALA A 103 3.34 -13.36 1.20
C ALA A 103 2.90 -14.52 2.12
N GLU A 104 3.57 -14.70 3.26
CA GLU A 104 3.25 -15.77 4.19
C GLU A 104 1.88 -15.56 4.83
N HIS A 105 1.60 -14.33 5.28
CA HIS A 105 0.30 -13.98 5.86
C HIS A 105 -0.82 -14.12 4.83
N THR A 106 -0.63 -13.57 3.61
CA THR A 106 -1.63 -13.61 2.54
C THR A 106 -1.92 -15.04 2.10
N MET A 107 -0.90 -15.91 2.03
CA MET A 107 -1.09 -17.33 1.70
C MET A 107 -1.83 -18.10 2.80
N ARG A 108 -1.53 -17.83 4.09
CA ARG A 108 -2.30 -18.45 5.20
C ARG A 108 -3.75 -18.01 5.16
N LEU A 109 -4.00 -16.72 4.96
CA LEU A 109 -5.35 -16.17 4.86
C LEU A 109 -6.11 -16.82 3.68
N SER A 110 -5.49 -16.89 2.50
CA SER A 110 -6.05 -17.56 1.33
C SER A 110 -6.37 -19.03 1.58
N HIS A 111 -5.47 -19.76 2.27
CA HIS A 111 -5.69 -21.15 2.61
C HIS A 111 -6.87 -21.33 3.59
N GLU A 112 -6.96 -20.46 4.61
CA GLU A 112 -8.07 -20.48 5.57
C GLU A 112 -9.42 -20.25 4.88
N TYR A 113 -9.52 -19.25 4.03
CA TYR A 113 -10.74 -18.94 3.30
C TYR A 113 -11.12 -20.06 2.32
N ARG A 114 -10.14 -20.61 1.62
CA ARG A 114 -10.36 -21.77 0.73
C ARG A 114 -10.93 -22.98 1.50
N TYR A 115 -10.38 -23.28 2.67
CA TYR A 115 -10.86 -24.37 3.51
C TYR A 115 -12.31 -24.12 3.96
N ARG A 116 -12.62 -22.90 4.40
CA ARG A 116 -13.98 -22.53 4.82
C ARG A 116 -14.98 -22.58 3.68
N ILE A 117 -14.66 -22.06 2.50
CA ILE A 117 -15.51 -22.15 1.29
C ILE A 117 -15.81 -23.62 0.97
N GLY A 118 -14.80 -24.49 1.04
CA GLY A 118 -14.96 -25.93 0.78
C GLY A 118 -15.95 -26.65 1.71
N ALA A 119 -16.08 -26.17 2.94
CA ALA A 119 -16.94 -26.79 3.94
C ALA A 119 -18.45 -26.53 3.76
N PHE A 120 -18.83 -25.52 2.97
CA PHE A 120 -20.25 -25.22 2.74
C PHE A 120 -20.87 -26.21 1.76
N THR A 121 -22.10 -26.61 2.07
CA THR A 121 -22.90 -27.52 1.25
C THR A 121 -24.14 -26.90 0.60
N THR A 122 -24.48 -25.65 1.03
CA THR A 122 -25.60 -24.89 0.48
C THR A 122 -25.18 -23.47 0.13
N ILE A 123 -25.72 -22.95 -0.96
CA ILE A 123 -25.44 -21.58 -1.44
C ILE A 123 -25.88 -20.56 -0.40
N ASP A 124 -27.03 -20.73 0.24
CA ASP A 124 -27.55 -19.79 1.25
C ASP A 124 -26.58 -19.63 2.43
N SER A 125 -26.05 -20.74 2.95
CA SER A 125 -25.06 -20.69 4.04
C SER A 125 -23.73 -20.05 3.61
N LEU A 126 -23.31 -20.30 2.38
CA LEU A 126 -22.12 -19.67 1.79
C LEU A 126 -22.32 -18.16 1.60
N CYS A 127 -23.47 -17.72 1.09
CA CYS A 127 -23.81 -16.31 0.93
C CYS A 127 -23.80 -15.55 2.27
N LEU A 128 -24.45 -16.10 3.30
CA LEU A 128 -24.48 -15.51 4.64
C LEU A 128 -23.06 -15.34 5.21
N TRP A 129 -22.21 -16.36 5.02
CA TRP A 129 -20.83 -16.28 5.48
C TRP A 129 -20.02 -15.27 4.67
N LEU A 130 -20.12 -15.23 3.34
CA LEU A 130 -19.42 -14.27 2.49
C LEU A 130 -19.78 -12.82 2.86
N ALA A 131 -21.05 -12.52 3.08
CA ALA A 131 -21.50 -11.19 3.49
C ALA A 131 -20.81 -10.70 4.80
N GLY A 132 -20.54 -11.62 5.74
CA GLY A 132 -19.85 -11.30 6.98
C GLY A 132 -18.33 -11.16 6.88
N VAL A 133 -17.69 -11.85 5.93
CA VAL A 133 -16.22 -11.98 5.91
C VAL A 133 -15.50 -11.14 4.87
N VAL A 134 -16.18 -10.68 3.82
CA VAL A 134 -15.55 -9.90 2.73
C VAL A 134 -14.82 -8.67 3.26
N ASN A 135 -15.43 -7.93 4.17
CA ASN A 135 -14.82 -6.75 4.78
C ASN A 135 -13.56 -7.12 5.57
N HIS A 136 -13.63 -8.16 6.40
CA HIS A 136 -12.47 -8.63 7.17
C HIS A 136 -11.34 -9.11 6.28
N PHE A 137 -11.65 -9.87 5.23
CA PHE A 137 -10.65 -10.31 4.27
C PHE A 137 -9.91 -9.13 3.62
N MET A 138 -10.65 -8.12 3.15
CA MET A 138 -10.05 -6.94 2.53
C MET A 138 -9.26 -6.12 3.54
N ASP A 139 -9.77 -5.92 4.75
CA ASP A 139 -9.06 -5.17 5.79
C ASP A 139 -7.77 -5.86 6.22
N ASP A 140 -7.78 -7.17 6.40
CA ASP A 140 -6.58 -7.95 6.72
C ASP A 140 -5.54 -7.88 5.60
N LEU A 141 -5.98 -8.03 4.34
CA LEU A 141 -5.12 -7.96 3.18
C LEU A 141 -4.37 -6.62 3.09
N PHE A 142 -5.06 -5.50 3.32
CA PHE A 142 -4.47 -4.17 3.26
C PHE A 142 -3.69 -3.79 4.51
N ARG A 143 -4.15 -4.15 5.72
CA ARG A 143 -3.49 -3.80 6.98
C ARG A 143 -2.08 -4.37 7.10
N PHE A 144 -1.88 -5.62 6.73
CA PHE A 144 -0.56 -6.26 6.77
C PHE A 144 0.38 -5.72 5.71
N SER A 145 -0.16 -5.30 4.56
CA SER A 145 0.61 -4.60 3.53
C SER A 145 1.17 -3.26 4.06
N ASP A 146 0.36 -2.46 4.76
CA ASP A 146 0.75 -1.15 5.26
C ASP A 146 1.79 -1.24 6.40
N ALA A 147 1.60 -2.13 7.36
CA ALA A 147 2.55 -2.35 8.45
C ALA A 147 3.93 -2.81 7.93
N LYS A 148 3.96 -3.68 6.92
CA LYS A 148 5.20 -4.13 6.29
C LYS A 148 5.88 -3.01 5.52
N HIS A 149 5.13 -2.19 4.78
CA HIS A 149 5.70 -1.04 4.08
C HIS A 149 6.35 -0.05 5.04
N ALA A 150 5.67 0.32 6.12
CA ALA A 150 6.22 1.23 7.13
C ALA A 150 7.56 0.69 7.69
N ASN A 151 7.65 -0.60 8.00
CA ASN A 151 8.89 -1.22 8.49
C ASN A 151 9.99 -1.19 7.42
N ILE A 152 9.69 -1.55 6.17
CA ILE A 152 10.66 -1.51 5.06
C ILE A 152 11.18 -0.09 4.85
N ILE A 153 10.29 0.89 4.79
CA ILE A 153 10.67 2.29 4.60
C ILE A 153 11.47 2.82 5.78
N HIS A 154 11.10 2.44 7.01
CA HIS A 154 11.90 2.77 8.18
C HIS A 154 13.34 2.24 8.08
N ARG A 155 13.53 0.99 7.68
CA ARG A 155 14.87 0.42 7.44
C ARG A 155 15.62 1.14 6.33
N CYS A 156 14.95 1.50 5.23
CA CYS A 156 15.54 2.26 4.12
C CYS A 156 15.99 3.65 4.58
N THR A 157 15.16 4.38 5.33
CA THR A 157 15.49 5.73 5.83
C THR A 157 16.61 5.69 6.87
N GLN A 158 16.68 4.67 7.72
CA GLN A 158 17.83 4.43 8.62
C GLN A 158 19.11 4.17 7.82
N TYR A 159 19.06 3.30 6.81
CA TYR A 159 20.20 3.00 5.95
C TYR A 159 20.72 4.26 5.25
N ILE A 160 19.82 5.07 4.66
CA ILE A 160 20.17 6.36 4.04
C ILE A 160 20.84 7.28 5.06
N SER A 161 20.27 7.40 6.26
CA SER A 161 20.79 8.28 7.33
C SER A 161 22.14 7.85 7.85
N ALA A 162 22.45 6.56 7.85
CA ALA A 162 23.73 6.02 8.27
C ALA A 162 24.82 6.13 7.18
N ASN A 163 24.42 5.99 5.90
CA ASN A 163 25.35 5.86 4.78
C ASN A 163 25.28 7.03 3.76
N TYR A 164 24.66 8.14 4.09
CA TYR A 164 24.43 9.26 3.15
C TYR A 164 25.70 9.82 2.49
N LYS A 165 26.86 9.62 3.09
CA LYS A 165 28.16 10.04 2.56
C LYS A 165 28.61 9.19 1.37
N GLU A 166 28.17 7.95 1.36
CA GLU A 166 28.55 6.95 0.37
C GLU A 166 27.70 7.09 -0.90
N ARG A 167 28.16 6.45 -1.98
CA ARG A 167 27.39 6.32 -3.20
C ARG A 167 26.35 5.22 -3.02
N ILE A 168 25.19 5.57 -2.45
CA ILE A 168 24.05 4.64 -2.33
C ILE A 168 23.07 4.84 -3.45
N THR A 169 22.53 3.73 -3.98
CA THR A 169 21.54 3.72 -5.04
C THR A 169 20.22 3.12 -4.57
N LEU A 170 19.16 3.36 -5.31
CA LEU A 170 17.87 2.69 -5.10
C LEU A 170 18.01 1.17 -5.24
N GLU A 171 18.82 0.71 -6.20
CA GLU A 171 19.09 -0.69 -6.50
C GLU A 171 19.76 -1.39 -5.31
N ASP A 172 20.79 -0.77 -4.71
CA ASP A 172 21.48 -1.32 -3.54
C ASP A 172 20.54 -1.40 -2.34
N THR A 173 19.74 -0.35 -2.14
CA THR A 173 18.77 -0.29 -1.06
C THR A 173 17.66 -1.32 -1.26
N ALA A 174 17.20 -1.55 -2.50
CA ALA A 174 16.20 -2.56 -2.83
C ALA A 174 16.71 -3.97 -2.53
N ARG A 175 17.97 -4.27 -2.91
CA ARG A 175 18.62 -5.55 -2.55
C ARG A 175 18.69 -5.77 -1.03
N MET A 176 19.03 -4.76 -0.26
CA MET A 176 19.12 -4.83 1.20
C MET A 176 17.77 -5.20 1.86
N VAL A 177 16.65 -4.79 1.26
CA VAL A 177 15.31 -5.11 1.77
C VAL A 177 14.60 -6.22 0.99
N TYR A 178 15.31 -6.92 0.09
CA TYR A 178 14.81 -8.03 -0.74
C TYR A 178 13.62 -7.67 -1.62
N LEU A 179 13.67 -6.48 -2.25
CA LEU A 179 12.63 -5.98 -3.16
C LEU A 179 13.22 -5.67 -4.54
N SER A 180 12.34 -5.60 -5.56
CA SER A 180 12.74 -5.02 -6.84
C SER A 180 12.87 -3.49 -6.72
N PRO A 181 13.81 -2.86 -7.49
CA PRO A 181 13.95 -1.40 -7.49
C PRO A 181 12.67 -0.66 -7.85
N ALA A 182 11.92 -1.15 -8.83
CA ALA A 182 10.66 -0.55 -9.26
C ALA A 182 9.61 -0.56 -8.12
N TYR A 183 9.52 -1.69 -7.40
CA TYR A 183 8.61 -1.80 -6.27
C TYR A 183 9.04 -0.89 -5.11
N LEU A 184 10.32 -0.90 -4.72
CA LEU A 184 10.82 -0.01 -3.67
C LEU A 184 10.61 1.46 -4.04
N SER A 185 10.86 1.88 -5.28
CA SER A 185 10.63 3.25 -5.74
C SER A 185 9.19 3.70 -5.51
N ARG A 186 8.23 2.84 -5.83
CA ARG A 186 6.80 3.11 -5.67
C ARG A 186 6.42 3.28 -4.20
N ILE A 187 6.73 2.29 -3.33
CA ILE A 187 6.35 2.34 -1.92
C ILE A 187 7.11 3.44 -1.17
N PHE A 188 8.37 3.71 -1.54
CA PHE A 188 9.15 4.78 -0.94
C PHE A 188 8.51 6.14 -1.18
N LYS A 189 8.09 6.42 -2.43
CA LYS A 189 7.40 7.67 -2.77
C LYS A 189 6.02 7.75 -2.11
N GLN A 190 5.29 6.64 -2.03
CA GLN A 190 3.98 6.57 -1.39
C GLN A 190 4.08 6.91 0.10
N GLU A 191 5.03 6.32 0.83
CA GLU A 191 5.15 6.46 2.28
C GLU A 191 5.86 7.76 2.71
N THR A 192 6.83 8.25 1.92
CA THR A 192 7.62 9.44 2.27
C THR A 192 7.16 10.72 1.56
N GLY A 193 6.30 10.60 0.55
CA GLY A 193 5.86 11.70 -0.31
C GLY A 193 6.90 12.19 -1.33
N VAL A 194 8.12 11.63 -1.32
CA VAL A 194 9.22 12.04 -2.19
C VAL A 194 9.96 10.84 -2.78
N THR A 195 10.69 11.05 -3.87
CA THR A 195 11.52 9.98 -4.44
C THR A 195 12.72 9.66 -3.55
N PHE A 196 13.30 8.47 -3.72
CA PHE A 196 14.51 8.03 -3.02
C PHE A 196 15.66 9.06 -3.13
N ASN A 197 15.93 9.54 -4.34
CA ASN A 197 16.98 10.52 -4.60
C ASN A 197 16.70 11.89 -3.96
N GLU A 198 15.45 12.33 -3.95
CA GLU A 198 15.06 13.56 -3.26
C GLU A 198 15.23 13.42 -1.75
N TYR A 199 14.88 12.27 -1.19
CA TYR A 199 15.07 11.99 0.23
C TYR A 199 16.55 11.99 0.62
N LEU A 200 17.39 11.26 -0.12
CA LEU A 200 18.85 11.26 0.07
C LEU A 200 19.43 12.67 -0.01
N ASN A 201 19.03 13.45 -1.01
CA ASN A 201 19.47 14.83 -1.16
C ASN A 201 19.03 15.72 0.04
N ARG A 202 17.81 15.54 0.57
CA ARG A 202 17.36 16.25 1.78
C ARG A 202 18.22 15.90 2.98
N VAL A 203 18.55 14.62 3.19
CA VAL A 203 19.45 14.19 4.27
C VAL A 203 20.82 14.85 4.14
N ARG A 204 21.44 14.79 2.95
CA ARG A 204 22.74 15.40 2.67
C ARG A 204 22.75 16.92 2.90
N VAL A 205 21.73 17.62 2.39
CA VAL A 205 21.59 19.06 2.57
C VAL A 205 21.40 19.44 4.03
N ASN A 206 20.63 18.66 4.80
CA ASN A 206 20.48 18.92 6.24
C ASN A 206 21.80 18.73 6.99
N LYS A 207 22.59 17.72 6.63
CA LYS A 207 23.95 17.55 7.16
C LYS A 207 24.90 18.67 6.73
N ALA A 208 24.80 19.14 5.49
CA ALA A 208 25.56 20.31 5.03
C ALA A 208 25.20 21.57 5.83
N LYS A 209 23.94 21.80 6.17
CA LYS A 209 23.51 22.93 7.03
C LYS A 209 24.18 22.89 8.41
N GLU A 210 24.39 21.70 8.99
CA GLU A 210 25.12 21.54 10.25
C GLU A 210 26.59 21.96 10.08
N LEU A 211 27.25 21.50 9.00
CA LEU A 211 28.66 21.82 8.71
C LEU A 211 28.88 23.31 8.32
N LEU A 212 27.92 23.93 7.67
CA LEU A 212 27.98 25.34 7.28
C LEU A 212 28.08 26.28 8.49
N ARG A 213 27.75 25.85 9.69
CA ARG A 213 27.94 26.59 10.93
C ARG A 213 29.42 26.76 11.32
N ARG A 214 30.31 25.95 10.72
CA ARG A 214 31.76 26.02 10.93
C ARG A 214 32.39 26.92 9.88
N ARG A 215 32.95 28.06 10.31
CA ARG A 215 33.52 29.08 9.39
C ARG A 215 34.77 28.60 8.66
N GLU A 216 35.53 27.73 9.33
CA GLU A 216 36.79 27.19 8.84
C GLU A 216 36.67 26.21 7.67
N LEU A 217 35.50 25.60 7.48
CA LEU A 217 35.32 24.61 6.43
C LEU A 217 35.07 25.27 5.07
N ARG A 218 35.82 24.84 4.05
CA ARG A 218 35.61 25.25 2.66
C ARG A 218 34.33 24.60 2.09
N MET A 219 33.73 25.23 1.07
CA MET A 219 32.55 24.67 0.42
C MET A 219 32.83 23.33 -0.25
N THR A 220 34.03 23.17 -0.79
CA THR A 220 34.52 21.89 -1.33
C THR A 220 34.56 20.79 -0.29
N ASP A 221 35.08 21.09 0.91
CA ASP A 221 35.21 20.12 2.00
C ASP A 221 33.82 19.69 2.50
N ILE A 222 32.88 20.65 2.59
CA ILE A 222 31.51 20.37 2.97
C ILE A 222 30.82 19.50 1.92
N SER A 223 30.97 19.82 0.61
CA SER A 223 30.36 19.03 -0.44
C SER A 223 30.83 17.58 -0.41
N LEU A 224 32.12 17.35 -0.27
CA LEU A 224 32.73 16.01 -0.13
C LEU A 224 32.25 15.29 1.14
N ALA A 225 32.26 16.00 2.29
CA ALA A 225 31.87 15.43 3.57
C ALA A 225 30.41 14.97 3.62
N VAL A 226 29.55 15.50 2.75
CA VAL A 226 28.14 15.08 2.65
C VAL A 226 27.84 14.20 1.43
N GLY A 227 28.88 13.70 0.74
CA GLY A 227 28.76 12.69 -0.32
C GLY A 227 28.50 13.25 -1.72
N TYR A 228 28.95 14.48 -2.04
CA TYR A 228 28.95 15.01 -3.41
C TYR A 228 30.40 15.12 -3.92
N GLU A 229 30.70 14.48 -5.02
CA GLU A 229 32.00 14.56 -5.68
C GLU A 229 32.21 15.91 -6.39
N ASP A 230 31.12 16.55 -6.85
CA ASP A 230 31.14 17.82 -7.56
C ASP A 230 30.47 18.93 -6.75
N GLN A 231 31.23 20.00 -6.44
CA GLN A 231 30.74 21.15 -5.69
C GLN A 231 29.66 21.94 -6.43
N SER A 232 29.73 22.01 -7.76
CA SER A 232 28.74 22.73 -8.55
C SER A 232 27.40 22.05 -8.52
N TYR A 233 27.39 20.70 -8.60
CA TYR A 233 26.20 19.91 -8.43
C TYR A 233 25.64 20.04 -7.01
N PHE A 234 26.48 19.95 -5.98
CA PHE A 234 26.08 20.21 -4.59
C PHE A 234 25.39 21.56 -4.45
N THR A 235 25.95 22.63 -5.01
CA THR A 235 25.37 23.97 -4.92
C THR A 235 23.97 24.04 -5.55
N LYS A 236 23.78 23.40 -6.70
CA LYS A 236 22.47 23.32 -7.36
C LYS A 236 21.44 22.56 -6.52
N VAL A 237 21.85 21.41 -5.97
CA VAL A 237 20.96 20.59 -5.12
C VAL A 237 20.63 21.34 -3.82
N PHE A 238 21.62 21.96 -3.17
CA PHE A 238 21.40 22.72 -1.95
C PHE A 238 20.42 23.88 -2.18
N LYS A 239 20.60 24.66 -3.26
CA LYS A 239 19.67 25.74 -3.61
C LYS A 239 18.25 25.22 -3.83
N ARG A 240 18.10 24.09 -4.55
CA ARG A 240 16.79 23.49 -4.80
C ARG A 240 16.10 23.02 -3.52
N VAL A 241 16.85 22.45 -2.54
CA VAL A 241 16.29 21.91 -1.30
C VAL A 241 16.12 22.97 -0.21
N ALA A 242 17.07 23.92 -0.11
CA ALA A 242 17.11 24.94 0.95
C ALA A 242 16.53 26.30 0.52
N GLY A 243 16.24 26.50 -0.78
CA GLY A 243 15.71 27.76 -1.33
C GLY A 243 16.76 28.87 -1.51
N MET A 244 18.01 28.66 -1.07
CA MET A 244 19.10 29.65 -1.17
C MET A 244 20.44 28.96 -1.38
N LEU A 245 21.46 29.73 -1.80
CA LEU A 245 22.82 29.22 -1.99
C LEU A 245 23.48 28.81 -0.66
N PRO A 246 24.41 27.84 -0.63
CA PRO A 246 25.14 27.48 0.59
C PRO A 246 25.88 28.65 1.26
N ARG A 247 26.43 29.54 0.45
CA ARG A 247 27.11 30.75 0.97
C ARG A 247 26.14 31.71 1.66
N GLU A 248 25.02 32.00 1.01
CA GLU A 248 23.94 32.83 1.58
C GLU A 248 23.42 32.26 2.89
N TYR A 249 23.22 30.91 2.91
CA TYR A 249 22.78 30.20 4.10
C TYR A 249 23.82 30.38 5.25
N ARG A 250 25.12 30.21 4.95
CA ARG A 250 26.20 30.42 5.94
C ARG A 250 26.18 31.84 6.48
N GLU A 251 26.12 32.82 5.63
CA GLU A 251 26.10 34.26 6.04
C GLU A 251 24.90 34.53 6.95
N LYS A 252 23.72 34.09 6.57
CA LYS A 252 22.48 34.25 7.35
C LYS A 252 22.59 33.69 8.76
N ILE A 253 23.07 32.43 8.92
CA ILE A 253 23.17 31.81 10.25
C ILE A 253 24.30 32.38 11.12
N LEU A 254 25.31 32.98 10.51
CA LEU A 254 26.42 33.62 11.24
C LEU A 254 26.11 35.04 11.71
N VAL A 255 25.22 35.76 11.02
CA VAL A 255 24.67 37.05 11.45
C VAL A 255 23.71 36.86 12.61
N SER A 256 22.78 35.92 12.54
CA SER A 256 21.81 35.61 13.62
C SER A 256 22.43 35.09 14.93
N ARG A 257 23.73 34.93 15.02
CA ARG A 257 24.47 34.53 16.24
C ARG A 257 25.18 35.70 16.93
N LYS A 258 25.13 36.92 16.36
CA LYS A 258 25.78 38.12 16.95
C LYS A 258 24.81 38.99 17.75
N ASP A 259 23.51 38.69 17.64
CA ASP A 259 22.44 39.22 18.45
C ASP A 259 22.06 38.26 19.58
#